data_8eb231569519911a5a8510c8790bcddb
#
_entry.id   8eb231569519911a5a8510c8790bcddb
#
_cell.length_a   1.000
_cell.length_b   1.000
_cell.length_c   1.000
_cell.angle_alpha   90.00
_cell.angle_beta   90.00
_cell.angle_gamma   90.00
#
_symmetry.space_group_name_H-M   'P 1'
#
loop_
_entity.id
_entity.type
_entity.pdbx_description
1 polymer ?
#
loop_
_entity_poly.entity_id
_entity_poly.type
_entity_poly.pdbx_seq_one_letter_code
_entity_poly.pdbx_strand_id
1 'polypeptide(L)'
;MIYVFLADGFEEIEALTPADILRRAELEVVTVGVGGKTITGSHGITVTADIEEKDVTTDDMEMMILPGGMPGTLNLEKSPIVTVCAEYCVRNGIYLGAICAAPSILGHLGLLKDKEATCFPGFEGQLFGAKVTDKPVCVDGTIITAKGMGVSADFALTLAALMAGQQEADRIRASIQMAH
;
A
#
# COMPACT_ATOMS: atom_id res chain seq x y z
N MET A 1 1.15 9.85 -10.72
CA MET A 1 0.05 9.78 -9.72
C MET A 1 0.16 8.52 -8.86
N ILE A 2 -0.07 8.64 -7.56
CA ILE A 2 -0.04 7.54 -6.59
C ILE A 2 -1.45 7.27 -6.09
N TYR A 3 -1.92 6.02 -6.17
CA TYR A 3 -3.23 5.62 -5.69
C TYR A 3 -3.15 4.83 -4.39
N VAL A 4 -3.89 5.27 -3.36
CA VAL A 4 -4.07 4.54 -2.09
C VAL A 4 -5.50 4.01 -2.06
N PHE A 5 -5.68 2.71 -2.18
CA PHE A 5 -6.99 2.08 -2.23
C PHE A 5 -7.55 1.83 -0.83
N LEU A 6 -8.78 2.25 -0.60
CA LEU A 6 -9.49 2.13 0.67
C LEU A 6 -10.77 1.32 0.46
N ALA A 7 -11.03 0.33 1.31
CA ALA A 7 -12.29 -0.38 1.36
C ALA A 7 -12.76 -0.47 2.82
N ASP A 8 -14.06 -0.62 3.06
CA ASP A 8 -14.58 -0.75 4.43
C ASP A 8 -13.84 -1.83 5.21
N GLY A 9 -13.39 -1.47 6.41
CA GLY A 9 -12.56 -2.30 7.28
C GLY A 9 -11.05 -2.21 7.02
N PHE A 10 -10.58 -1.20 6.26
CA PHE A 10 -9.15 -0.92 6.12
C PHE A 10 -8.51 -0.51 7.46
N GLU A 11 -7.21 -0.74 7.63
CA GLU A 11 -6.46 -0.23 8.79
C GLU A 11 -6.11 1.24 8.57
N GLU A 12 -6.63 2.11 9.41
CA GLU A 12 -6.54 3.56 9.26
C GLU A 12 -5.09 4.06 9.18
N ILE A 13 -4.23 3.59 10.07
CA ILE A 13 -2.84 4.03 10.16
C ILE A 13 -2.05 3.56 8.93
N GLU A 14 -2.34 2.37 8.42
CA GLU A 14 -1.64 1.79 7.27
C GLU A 14 -1.98 2.49 5.95
N ALA A 15 -3.15 3.12 5.88
CA ALA A 15 -3.58 3.90 4.72
C ALA A 15 -3.21 5.38 4.82
N LEU A 16 -3.53 6.01 5.96
CA LEU A 16 -3.41 7.46 6.10
C LEU A 16 -1.95 7.91 6.31
N THR A 17 -1.12 7.09 6.96
CA THR A 17 0.31 7.41 7.13
C THR A 17 1.05 7.50 5.78
N PRO A 18 0.95 6.53 4.86
CA PRO A 18 1.55 6.68 3.52
C PRO A 18 0.96 7.87 2.75
N ALA A 19 -0.36 8.08 2.82
CA ALA A 19 -1.00 9.20 2.14
C ALA A 19 -0.45 10.55 2.63
N ASP A 20 -0.33 10.74 3.95
CA ASP A 20 0.22 11.97 4.54
C ASP A 20 1.71 12.15 4.18
N ILE A 21 2.53 11.12 4.39
CA ILE A 21 3.98 11.20 4.17
C ILE A 21 4.31 11.48 2.69
N LEU A 22 3.63 10.82 1.77
CA LEU A 22 3.86 11.03 0.34
C LEU A 22 3.36 12.41 -0.13
N ARG A 23 2.28 12.94 0.45
CA ARG A 23 1.84 14.32 0.22
C ARG A 23 2.84 15.34 0.78
N ARG A 24 3.51 15.05 1.91
CA ARG A 24 4.63 15.89 2.43
C ARG A 24 5.85 15.90 1.50
N ALA A 25 6.02 14.86 0.69
CA ALA A 25 7.02 14.79 -0.37
C ALA A 25 6.58 15.50 -1.66
N GLU A 26 5.48 16.26 -1.60
CA GLU A 26 4.88 16.99 -2.73
C GLU A 26 4.50 16.07 -3.91
N LEU A 27 4.26 14.78 -3.64
CA LEU A 27 3.81 13.80 -4.62
C LEU A 27 2.29 13.86 -4.78
N GLU A 28 1.82 13.60 -5.99
CA GLU A 28 0.40 13.56 -6.30
C GLU A 28 -0.21 12.24 -5.80
N VAL A 29 -0.88 12.30 -4.64
CA VAL A 29 -1.50 11.16 -3.96
C VAL A 29 -3.01 11.28 -3.95
N VAL A 30 -3.68 10.28 -4.48
CA VAL A 30 -5.14 10.17 -4.58
C VAL A 30 -5.61 8.96 -3.79
N THR A 31 -6.50 9.18 -2.83
CA THR A 31 -7.19 8.09 -2.13
C THR A 31 -8.38 7.62 -2.94
N VAL A 32 -8.52 6.31 -3.09
CA VAL A 32 -9.54 5.66 -3.93
C VAL A 32 -10.49 4.86 -3.05
N GLY A 33 -11.75 5.21 -3.04
CA GLY A 33 -12.77 4.46 -2.32
C GLY A 33 -13.33 3.31 -3.16
N VAL A 34 -13.20 2.08 -2.65
CA VAL A 34 -13.75 0.85 -3.22
C VAL A 34 -15.13 0.61 -2.61
N GLY A 35 -16.15 0.55 -3.47
CA GLY A 35 -17.54 0.42 -3.04
C GLY A 35 -18.23 1.74 -2.72
N GLY A 36 -17.54 2.87 -2.84
CA GLY A 36 -18.09 4.22 -2.62
C GLY A 36 -17.02 5.21 -2.17
N LYS A 37 -17.41 6.47 -2.03
CA LYS A 37 -16.48 7.55 -1.66
C LYS A 37 -16.25 7.67 -0.15
N THR A 38 -17.23 7.26 0.65
CA THR A 38 -17.16 7.31 2.12
C THR A 38 -16.83 5.92 2.63
N ILE A 39 -15.65 5.77 3.24
CA ILE A 39 -15.10 4.49 3.66
C ILE A 39 -14.86 4.51 5.17
N THR A 40 -15.24 3.46 5.87
CA THR A 40 -15.04 3.32 7.31
C THR A 40 -13.97 2.27 7.60
N GLY A 41 -12.94 2.67 8.34
CA GLY A 41 -11.85 1.77 8.73
C GLY A 41 -12.25 0.75 9.79
N SER A 42 -11.34 -0.16 10.09
CA SER A 42 -11.54 -1.28 11.02
C SER A 42 -11.75 -0.83 12.48
N HIS A 43 -11.35 0.39 12.80
CA HIS A 43 -11.53 1.00 14.14
C HIS A 43 -12.61 2.08 14.15
N GLY A 44 -13.48 2.13 13.13
CA GLY A 44 -14.65 2.99 13.06
C GLY A 44 -14.37 4.43 12.66
N ILE A 45 -13.16 4.75 12.16
CA ILE A 45 -12.85 6.08 11.66
C ILE A 45 -13.28 6.14 10.19
N THR A 46 -14.20 7.04 9.90
CA THR A 46 -14.71 7.23 8.54
C THR A 46 -13.94 8.33 7.84
N VAL A 47 -13.53 8.05 6.61
CA VAL A 47 -12.84 8.99 5.72
C VAL A 47 -13.60 9.15 4.41
N THR A 48 -13.42 10.31 3.78
CA THR A 48 -13.91 10.54 2.41
C THR A 48 -12.71 10.42 1.46
N ALA A 49 -12.75 9.45 0.58
CA ALA A 49 -11.76 9.27 -0.47
C ALA A 49 -11.83 10.41 -1.50
N ASP A 50 -10.72 10.70 -2.16
CA ASP A 50 -10.64 11.73 -3.19
C ASP A 50 -11.50 11.36 -4.41
N ILE A 51 -11.41 10.08 -4.84
CA ILE A 51 -12.18 9.52 -5.97
C ILE A 51 -12.79 8.17 -5.60
N GLU A 52 -13.70 7.68 -6.45
CA GLU A 52 -14.18 6.29 -6.40
C GLU A 52 -13.39 5.39 -7.36
N GLU A 53 -13.42 4.08 -7.14
CA GLU A 53 -12.69 3.10 -7.95
C GLU A 53 -12.99 3.16 -9.46
N LYS A 54 -14.22 3.59 -9.85
CA LYS A 54 -14.62 3.76 -11.25
C LYS A 54 -13.88 4.89 -11.98
N ASP A 55 -13.28 5.82 -11.21
CA ASP A 55 -12.59 7.00 -11.74
C ASP A 55 -11.08 6.78 -11.88
N VAL A 56 -10.59 5.60 -11.49
CA VAL A 56 -9.16 5.24 -11.58
C VAL A 56 -8.75 5.07 -13.04
N THR A 57 -7.62 5.68 -13.40
CA THR A 57 -6.97 5.46 -14.69
C THR A 57 -5.55 4.94 -14.49
N THR A 58 -5.03 4.19 -15.43
CA THR A 58 -3.65 3.66 -15.37
C THR A 58 -2.64 4.52 -16.14
N ASP A 59 -3.11 5.54 -16.87
CA ASP A 59 -2.28 6.30 -17.83
C ASP A 59 -1.10 7.02 -17.13
N ASP A 60 -1.37 7.60 -15.95
CA ASP A 60 -0.37 8.33 -15.17
C ASP A 60 -0.03 7.65 -13.83
N MET A 61 -0.33 6.35 -13.72
CA MET A 61 -0.08 5.60 -12.49
C MET A 61 1.42 5.34 -12.30
N GLU A 62 1.98 5.81 -11.19
CA GLU A 62 3.38 5.64 -10.81
C GLU A 62 3.52 4.69 -9.61
N MET A 63 2.46 4.59 -8.79
CA MET A 63 2.42 3.70 -7.63
C MET A 63 0.99 3.36 -7.23
N MET A 64 0.82 2.14 -6.76
CA MET A 64 -0.39 1.65 -6.09
C MET A 64 -0.06 1.22 -4.67
N ILE A 65 -0.92 1.55 -3.70
CA ILE A 65 -0.75 1.21 -2.28
C ILE A 65 -2.01 0.51 -1.76
N LEU A 66 -1.82 -0.64 -1.13
CA LEU A 66 -2.86 -1.46 -0.51
C LEU A 66 -2.62 -1.53 0.99
N PRO A 67 -3.42 -0.86 1.82
CA PRO A 67 -3.42 -1.04 3.27
C PRO A 67 -4.02 -2.40 3.64
N GLY A 68 -3.69 -2.86 4.83
CA GLY A 68 -4.33 -4.02 5.43
C GLY A 68 -5.62 -3.68 6.16
N GLY A 69 -5.82 -4.36 7.28
CA GLY A 69 -7.08 -4.33 8.04
C GLY A 69 -8.05 -5.39 7.56
N MET A 70 -8.91 -5.84 8.49
CA MET A 70 -9.95 -6.82 8.19
C MET A 70 -11.32 -6.25 8.56
N PRO A 71 -12.32 -6.36 7.69
CA PRO A 71 -12.31 -7.09 6.40
C PRO A 71 -11.81 -6.28 5.20
N GLY A 72 -11.15 -5.14 5.39
CA GLY A 72 -10.69 -4.24 4.33
C GLY A 72 -9.88 -4.96 3.24
N THR A 73 -8.89 -5.78 3.63
CA THR A 73 -8.10 -6.60 2.70
C THR A 73 -8.97 -7.50 1.83
N LEU A 74 -9.98 -8.17 2.43
CA LEU A 74 -10.90 -9.04 1.67
C LEU A 74 -11.81 -8.23 0.73
N ASN A 75 -12.18 -7.01 1.11
CA ASN A 75 -12.99 -6.15 0.28
C ASN A 75 -12.17 -5.55 -0.87
N LEU A 76 -10.91 -5.20 -0.65
CA LEU A 76 -9.97 -4.82 -1.71
C LEU A 76 -9.76 -5.95 -2.71
N GLU A 77 -9.55 -7.17 -2.22
CA GLU A 77 -9.32 -8.35 -3.07
C GLU A 77 -10.50 -8.68 -3.99
N LYS A 78 -11.73 -8.39 -3.55
CA LYS A 78 -12.95 -8.60 -4.36
C LYS A 78 -13.12 -7.58 -5.47
N SER A 79 -12.44 -6.43 -5.40
CA SER A 79 -12.57 -5.39 -6.42
C SER A 79 -11.81 -5.76 -7.70
N PRO A 80 -12.49 -5.85 -8.85
CA PRO A 80 -11.82 -6.08 -10.14
C PRO A 80 -10.81 -4.98 -10.48
N ILE A 81 -11.07 -3.74 -10.06
CA ILE A 81 -10.17 -2.60 -10.32
C ILE A 81 -8.85 -2.79 -9.56
N VAL A 82 -8.91 -3.22 -8.30
CA VAL A 82 -7.70 -3.52 -7.50
C VAL A 82 -6.87 -4.60 -8.18
N THR A 83 -7.50 -5.68 -8.63
CA THR A 83 -6.81 -6.76 -9.37
C THR A 83 -6.15 -6.26 -10.65
N VAL A 84 -6.90 -5.54 -11.49
CA VAL A 84 -6.41 -5.00 -12.77
C VAL A 84 -5.25 -4.03 -12.55
N CYS A 85 -5.36 -3.13 -11.57
CA CYS A 85 -4.30 -2.18 -11.25
C CYS A 85 -3.04 -2.86 -10.71
N ALA A 86 -3.18 -3.87 -9.83
CA ALA A 86 -2.03 -4.60 -9.29
C ALA A 86 -1.27 -5.36 -10.39
N GLU A 87 -1.99 -6.07 -11.27
CA GLU A 87 -1.40 -6.74 -12.43
C GLU A 87 -0.74 -5.75 -13.40
N TYR A 88 -1.38 -4.60 -13.61
CA TYR A 88 -0.85 -3.53 -14.46
C TYR A 88 0.46 -2.99 -13.90
N CYS A 89 0.54 -2.71 -12.59
CA CYS A 89 1.76 -2.26 -11.93
C CYS A 89 2.93 -3.23 -12.16
N VAL A 90 2.72 -4.52 -11.88
CA VAL A 90 3.79 -5.52 -12.04
C VAL A 90 4.23 -5.67 -13.50
N ARG A 91 3.28 -5.69 -14.43
CA ARG A 91 3.56 -5.84 -15.87
C ARG A 91 4.35 -4.65 -16.45
N ASN A 92 4.11 -3.44 -15.94
CA ASN A 92 4.71 -2.22 -16.45
C ASN A 92 5.86 -1.67 -15.59
N GLY A 93 6.29 -2.40 -14.55
CA GLY A 93 7.39 -1.97 -13.68
C GLY A 93 7.03 -0.74 -12.82
N ILE A 94 5.73 -0.59 -12.49
CA ILE A 94 5.20 0.45 -11.62
C ILE A 94 5.27 -0.03 -10.17
N TYR A 95 5.53 0.86 -9.23
CA TYR A 95 5.63 0.51 -7.82
C TYR A 95 4.29 0.02 -7.24
N LEU A 96 4.37 -1.07 -6.46
CA LEU A 96 3.22 -1.69 -5.80
C LEU A 96 3.55 -1.93 -4.33
N GLY A 97 2.94 -1.13 -3.46
CA GLY A 97 3.08 -1.21 -2.03
C GLY A 97 1.91 -1.99 -1.41
N ALA A 98 2.20 -2.93 -0.49
CA ALA A 98 1.18 -3.63 0.27
C ALA A 98 1.66 -3.87 1.70
N ILE A 99 0.80 -3.63 2.70
CA ILE A 99 1.18 -3.73 4.11
C ILE A 99 0.22 -4.64 4.88
N CYS A 100 0.71 -5.27 5.94
CA CYS A 100 -0.06 -6.07 6.88
C CYS A 100 -0.66 -7.33 6.24
N ALA A 101 -1.98 -7.43 6.15
CA ALA A 101 -2.67 -8.52 5.48
C ALA A 101 -2.67 -8.37 3.93
N ALA A 102 -2.55 -7.15 3.41
CA ALA A 102 -2.69 -6.87 1.97
C ALA A 102 -1.67 -7.58 1.05
N PRO A 103 -0.44 -7.93 1.46
CA PRO A 103 0.44 -8.77 0.65
C PRO A 103 -0.17 -10.11 0.25
N SER A 104 -1.17 -10.63 0.99
CA SER A 104 -1.90 -11.84 0.59
C SER A 104 -2.62 -11.69 -0.74
N ILE A 105 -3.15 -10.50 -1.06
CA ILE A 105 -3.76 -10.20 -2.36
C ILE A 105 -2.76 -10.46 -3.48
N LEU A 106 -1.53 -9.96 -3.32
CA LEU A 106 -0.47 -10.15 -4.31
C LEU A 106 -0.06 -11.62 -4.43
N GLY A 107 -0.05 -12.34 -3.30
CA GLY A 107 0.19 -13.79 -3.28
C GLY A 107 -0.86 -14.57 -4.05
N HIS A 108 -2.14 -14.29 -3.80
CA HIS A 108 -3.27 -14.94 -4.49
C HIS A 108 -3.28 -14.65 -6.00
N LEU A 109 -2.85 -13.46 -6.41
CA LEU A 109 -2.69 -13.09 -7.82
C LEU A 109 -1.41 -13.68 -8.46
N GLY A 110 -0.56 -14.38 -7.70
CA GLY A 110 0.70 -14.95 -8.20
C GLY A 110 1.78 -13.91 -8.49
N LEU A 111 1.61 -12.67 -8.05
CA LEU A 111 2.54 -11.56 -8.33
C LEU A 111 3.80 -11.61 -7.46
N LEU A 112 3.84 -12.45 -6.42
CA LEU A 112 4.98 -12.62 -5.51
C LEU A 112 5.90 -13.78 -5.89
N LYS A 113 5.67 -14.43 -7.04
CA LYS A 113 6.49 -15.57 -7.46
C LYS A 113 7.97 -15.18 -7.54
N ASP A 114 8.80 -15.93 -6.80
CA ASP A 114 10.26 -15.76 -6.69
C ASP A 114 10.71 -14.43 -6.03
N LYS A 115 9.78 -13.63 -5.51
CA LYS A 115 10.04 -12.36 -4.83
C LYS A 115 10.25 -12.54 -3.33
N GLU A 116 11.12 -11.71 -2.72
CA GLU A 116 11.13 -11.54 -1.28
C GLU A 116 9.91 -10.71 -0.87
N ALA A 117 9.19 -11.16 0.18
CA ALA A 117 8.04 -10.43 0.70
C ALA A 117 7.85 -10.67 2.19
N THR A 118 7.23 -9.72 2.87
CA THR A 118 6.81 -9.80 4.26
C THR A 118 5.32 -9.47 4.38
N CYS A 119 4.71 -9.83 5.50
CA CYS A 119 3.31 -9.55 5.81
C CYS A 119 3.07 -9.52 7.33
N PHE A 120 1.85 -9.28 7.74
CA PHE A 120 1.43 -9.46 9.11
C PHE A 120 1.57 -10.94 9.53
N PRO A 121 2.06 -11.22 10.77
CA PRO A 121 2.19 -12.58 11.27
C PRO A 121 0.88 -13.38 11.16
N GLY A 122 0.98 -14.58 10.56
CA GLY A 122 -0.16 -15.47 10.29
C GLY A 122 -0.66 -15.42 8.84
N PHE A 123 -0.18 -14.48 8.01
CA PHE A 123 -0.51 -14.39 6.59
C PHE A 123 0.57 -14.97 5.66
N GLU A 124 1.68 -15.46 6.22
CA GLU A 124 2.84 -15.96 5.45
C GLU A 124 2.44 -17.06 4.46
N GLY A 125 1.54 -17.97 4.88
CA GLY A 125 1.04 -19.06 4.05
C GLY A 125 0.19 -18.61 2.84
N GLN A 126 -0.19 -17.34 2.78
CA GLN A 126 -0.98 -16.75 1.70
C GLN A 126 -0.12 -15.98 0.68
N LEU A 127 1.18 -15.81 0.94
CA LEU A 127 2.12 -15.19 0.02
C LEU A 127 2.61 -16.22 -1.02
N PHE A 128 1.71 -16.70 -1.87
CA PHE A 128 2.02 -17.79 -2.80
C PHE A 128 3.20 -17.48 -3.70
N GLY A 129 4.20 -18.37 -3.68
CA GLY A 129 5.42 -18.26 -4.47
C GLY A 129 6.47 -17.31 -3.95
N ALA A 130 6.21 -16.57 -2.86
CA ALA A 130 7.17 -15.65 -2.26
C ALA A 130 8.27 -16.39 -1.47
N LYS A 131 9.44 -15.76 -1.39
CA LYS A 131 10.46 -16.01 -0.37
C LYS A 131 10.13 -15.14 0.84
N VAL A 132 9.41 -15.71 1.79
CA VAL A 132 8.96 -14.96 2.96
C VAL A 132 10.15 -14.55 3.82
N THR A 133 10.18 -13.29 4.22
CA THR A 133 11.23 -12.70 5.07
C THR A 133 10.62 -12.07 6.32
N ASP A 134 11.46 -11.93 7.37
CA ASP A 134 11.06 -11.29 8.63
C ASP A 134 11.40 -9.78 8.67
N LYS A 135 11.77 -9.18 7.53
CA LYS A 135 12.06 -7.75 7.44
C LYS A 135 10.81 -6.92 7.78
N PRO A 136 10.93 -5.83 8.57
CA PRO A 136 9.80 -4.93 8.84
C PRO A 136 9.19 -4.34 7.57
N VAL A 137 10.06 -3.91 6.64
CA VAL A 137 9.75 -3.48 5.28
C VAL A 137 10.67 -4.24 4.33
N CYS A 138 10.11 -4.79 3.27
CA CYS A 138 10.84 -5.55 2.25
C CYS A 138 10.62 -4.90 0.88
N VAL A 139 11.70 -4.65 0.15
CA VAL A 139 11.69 -4.12 -1.22
C VAL A 139 12.31 -5.17 -2.13
N ASP A 140 11.57 -5.63 -3.13
CA ASP A 140 12.08 -6.50 -4.19
C ASP A 140 11.64 -5.96 -5.56
N GLY A 141 12.55 -5.24 -6.19
CA GLY A 141 12.24 -4.52 -7.43
C GLY A 141 11.19 -3.44 -7.21
N THR A 142 10.06 -3.57 -7.85
CA THR A 142 8.94 -2.62 -7.73
C THR A 142 7.87 -3.05 -6.73
N ILE A 143 8.04 -4.18 -6.06
CA ILE A 143 7.11 -4.64 -5.04
C ILE A 143 7.67 -4.30 -3.65
N ILE A 144 6.89 -3.58 -2.86
CA ILE A 144 7.22 -3.17 -1.51
C ILE A 144 6.18 -3.75 -0.55
N THR A 145 6.62 -4.57 0.40
CA THR A 145 5.75 -5.15 1.42
C THR A 145 6.18 -4.76 2.82
N ALA A 146 5.24 -4.69 3.77
CA ALA A 146 5.53 -4.35 5.16
C ALA A 146 4.66 -5.14 6.14
N LYS A 147 5.15 -5.30 7.38
CA LYS A 147 4.53 -6.17 8.39
C LYS A 147 3.18 -5.69 8.90
N GLY A 148 3.01 -4.40 9.14
CA GLY A 148 1.77 -3.91 9.73
C GLY A 148 1.89 -2.50 10.31
N MET A 149 0.87 -2.11 11.04
CA MET A 149 0.65 -0.75 11.52
C MET A 149 1.88 -0.14 12.22
N GLY A 150 2.59 -0.91 13.03
CA GLY A 150 3.77 -0.44 13.77
C GLY A 150 4.95 0.00 12.90
N VAL A 151 4.98 -0.34 11.61
CA VAL A 151 6.01 0.05 10.66
C VAL A 151 5.47 0.91 9.52
N SER A 152 4.26 1.45 9.66
CA SER A 152 3.63 2.27 8.61
C SER A 152 4.44 3.49 8.22
N ALA A 153 5.10 4.15 9.17
CA ALA A 153 5.96 5.30 8.87
C ALA A 153 7.23 4.90 8.11
N ASP A 154 7.88 3.79 8.49
CA ASP A 154 9.04 3.27 7.76
C ASP A 154 8.67 2.81 6.35
N PHE A 155 7.51 2.15 6.21
CA PHE A 155 6.95 1.79 4.91
C PHE A 155 6.73 3.04 4.03
N ALA A 156 6.04 4.04 4.56
CA ALA A 156 5.76 5.29 3.85
C ALA A 156 7.03 6.05 3.45
N LEU A 157 8.03 6.13 4.35
CA LEU A 157 9.32 6.76 4.05
C LEU A 157 10.13 5.97 3.02
N THR A 158 10.02 4.64 3.01
CA THR A 158 10.60 3.81 1.95
C THR A 158 9.98 4.13 0.59
N LEU A 159 8.65 4.25 0.53
CA LEU A 159 7.94 4.66 -0.70
C LEU A 159 8.34 6.07 -1.13
N ALA A 160 8.45 7.02 -0.18
CA ALA A 160 8.91 8.38 -0.47
C ALA A 160 10.34 8.40 -1.01
N ALA A 161 11.25 7.58 -0.46
CA ALA A 161 12.62 7.47 -0.95
C ALA A 161 12.69 6.94 -2.38
N LEU A 162 11.84 5.97 -2.73
CA LEU A 162 11.75 5.41 -4.09
C LEU A 162 11.21 6.42 -5.11
N MET A 163 10.27 7.29 -4.70
CA MET A 163 9.61 8.25 -5.59
C MET A 163 10.31 9.60 -5.67
N ALA A 164 10.77 10.13 -4.55
CA ALA A 164 11.32 11.48 -4.42
C ALA A 164 12.82 11.51 -4.04
N GLY A 165 13.42 10.34 -3.80
CA GLY A 165 14.81 10.21 -3.40
C GLY A 165 15.04 10.19 -1.88
N GLN A 166 16.17 9.60 -1.48
CA GLN A 166 16.52 9.40 -0.07
C GLN A 166 16.60 10.71 0.73
N GLN A 167 17.14 11.75 0.14
CA GLN A 167 17.29 13.07 0.80
C GLN A 167 15.93 13.65 1.22
N GLU A 168 14.91 13.50 0.39
CA GLU A 168 13.57 13.97 0.69
C GLU A 168 12.92 13.11 1.79
N ALA A 169 13.07 11.80 1.74
CA ALA A 169 12.60 10.92 2.80
C ALA A 169 13.25 11.24 4.15
N ASP A 170 14.55 11.54 4.17
CA ASP A 170 15.29 11.94 5.39
C ASP A 170 14.79 13.29 5.93
N ARG A 171 14.52 14.25 5.04
CA ARG A 171 13.94 15.55 5.41
C ARG A 171 12.56 15.36 6.07
N ILE A 172 11.73 14.49 5.49
CA ILE A 172 10.40 14.20 6.04
C ILE A 172 10.54 13.49 7.39
N ARG A 173 11.39 12.46 7.51
CA ARG A 173 11.67 11.75 8.76
C ARG A 173 12.02 12.72 9.89
N ALA A 174 12.91 13.67 9.63
CA ALA A 174 13.29 14.70 10.60
C ALA A 174 12.09 15.62 10.94
N SER A 175 11.30 16.02 9.95
CA SER A 175 10.16 16.93 10.15
C SER A 175 9.04 16.34 10.99
N ILE A 176 8.80 15.03 10.90
CA ILE A 176 7.80 14.31 11.69
C ILE A 176 8.34 13.83 13.04
N GLN A 177 9.56 14.22 13.42
CA GLN A 177 10.23 13.87 14.68
C GLN A 177 10.36 12.35 14.90
N MET A 178 10.51 11.58 13.82
CA MET A 178 10.70 10.14 13.93
C MET A 178 12.13 9.83 14.37
N ALA A 179 12.27 9.08 15.48
CA ALA A 179 13.57 8.66 15.99
C ALA A 179 14.34 7.79 14.97
N HIS A 180 15.65 7.84 15.07
CA HIS A 180 16.56 7.03 14.25
C HIS A 180 16.64 5.60 14.77
#